data_fedc4f32594bbd85e908c6e365e5a844
#
_entry.id   fedc4f32594bbd85e908c6e365e5a844
#
_cell.length_a   1.000
_cell.length_b   1.000
_cell.length_c   1.000
_cell.angle_alpha   90.00
_cell.angle_beta   90.00
_cell.angle_gamma   90.00
#
_symmetry.space_group_name_H-M   'P 1'
#
loop_
_entity.id
_entity.type
_entity.pdbx_description
1 polymer ?
#
loop_
_entity_poly.entity_id
_entity_poly.type
_entity_poly.pdbx_seq_one_letter_code
_entity_poly.pdbx_strand_id
1 'polypeptide(L)'
;MSEIEIVWRGAFTNDEIHRVHAEAFDTRLFDESEWDWVAQVERHSLGWVVARVDGAFAGFVNVLWDGLVHAFLEDVMVDAAHQHRGIGVRMVHAARDGARAAGCEHLHVGFEERLAEFYIDACGFTREVHGRIEL
;
A
#
# COMPACT_ATOMS: atom_id res chain seq x y z
N MET A 1 -15.40 -3.69 -20.43
CA MET A 1 -14.10 -3.39 -19.82
C MET A 1 -14.28 -2.96 -18.38
N SER A 2 -13.34 -3.37 -17.52
CA SER A 2 -13.39 -2.96 -16.12
C SER A 2 -12.85 -1.54 -15.95
N GLU A 3 -13.49 -0.75 -15.11
CA GLU A 3 -13.02 0.55 -14.72
C GLU A 3 -12.16 0.42 -13.47
N ILE A 4 -10.92 0.88 -13.53
CA ILE A 4 -9.95 0.84 -12.42
C ILE A 4 -9.74 2.26 -11.93
N GLU A 5 -10.02 2.48 -10.63
CA GLU A 5 -9.77 3.76 -9.97
C GLU A 5 -8.62 3.60 -8.98
N ILE A 6 -7.68 4.53 -9.01
CA ILE A 6 -6.54 4.58 -8.09
C ILE A 6 -6.59 5.94 -7.41
N VAL A 7 -6.88 5.97 -6.11
CA VAL A 7 -7.17 7.24 -5.40
C VAL A 7 -6.26 7.41 -4.19
N TRP A 8 -5.50 8.50 -4.19
CA TRP A 8 -4.71 8.93 -3.03
C TRP A 8 -5.66 9.39 -1.92
N ARG A 9 -5.47 8.82 -0.73
CA ARG A 9 -6.32 9.04 0.45
C ARG A 9 -7.79 8.68 0.18
N GLY A 10 -8.01 7.69 -0.66
CA GLY A 10 -9.35 7.23 -1.01
C GLY A 10 -10.09 6.63 0.18
N ALA A 11 -11.42 6.72 0.16
CA ALA A 11 -12.25 6.15 1.20
C ALA A 11 -12.26 4.62 1.14
N PHE A 12 -12.24 3.98 2.30
CA PHE A 12 -12.35 2.53 2.43
C PHE A 12 -12.96 2.19 3.79
N THR A 13 -13.39 0.94 3.95
CA THR A 13 -13.92 0.45 5.24
C THR A 13 -12.98 -0.59 5.82
N ASN A 14 -13.04 -0.75 7.15
CA ASN A 14 -12.26 -1.79 7.82
C ASN A 14 -12.60 -3.20 7.29
N ASP A 15 -13.88 -3.47 7.02
CA ASP A 15 -14.27 -4.77 6.47
C ASP A 15 -13.64 -5.06 5.11
N GLU A 16 -13.58 -4.05 4.26
CA GLU A 16 -12.94 -4.19 2.94
C GLU A 16 -11.46 -4.55 3.05
N ILE A 17 -10.72 -3.79 3.85
CA ILE A 17 -9.27 -4.00 3.96
C ILE A 17 -8.94 -5.27 4.72
N HIS A 18 -9.70 -5.63 5.76
CA HIS A 18 -9.46 -6.88 6.51
C HIS A 18 -9.56 -8.10 5.62
N ARG A 19 -10.53 -8.14 4.71
CA ARG A 19 -10.70 -9.24 3.78
C ARG A 19 -9.47 -9.41 2.88
N VAL A 20 -9.03 -8.32 2.26
CA VAL A 20 -7.89 -8.36 1.34
C VAL A 20 -6.58 -8.63 2.08
N HIS A 21 -6.42 -8.02 3.26
CA HIS A 21 -5.23 -8.22 4.09
C HIS A 21 -5.07 -9.69 4.51
N ALA A 22 -6.13 -10.31 4.99
CA ALA A 22 -6.07 -11.72 5.42
C ALA A 22 -5.62 -12.63 4.29
N GLU A 23 -6.12 -12.40 3.09
CA GLU A 23 -5.76 -13.17 1.90
C GLU A 23 -4.34 -12.87 1.42
N ALA A 24 -3.98 -11.60 1.34
CA ALA A 24 -2.68 -11.18 0.79
C ALA A 24 -1.51 -11.59 1.69
N PHE A 25 -1.68 -11.59 3.00
CA PHE A 25 -0.62 -11.89 3.97
C PHE A 25 -0.79 -13.25 4.66
N ASP A 26 -1.72 -14.07 4.18
CA ASP A 26 -1.98 -15.41 4.70
C ASP A 26 -2.13 -15.41 6.23
N THR A 27 -3.04 -14.59 6.71
CA THR A 27 -3.32 -14.45 8.14
C THR A 27 -4.80 -14.63 8.41
N ARG A 28 -5.17 -14.72 9.71
CA ARG A 28 -6.57 -14.79 10.09
C ARG A 28 -7.28 -13.46 9.79
N LEU A 29 -8.59 -13.51 9.74
CA LEU A 29 -9.39 -12.31 9.58
C LEU A 29 -9.49 -11.59 10.93
N PHE A 30 -9.07 -10.32 10.96
CA PHE A 30 -9.22 -9.44 12.13
C PHE A 30 -10.53 -8.67 12.00
N ASP A 31 -11.05 -8.18 13.12
CA ASP A 31 -12.18 -7.28 13.10
C ASP A 31 -11.79 -5.86 13.55
N GLU A 32 -12.71 -4.93 13.42
CA GLU A 32 -12.45 -3.51 13.73
C GLU A 32 -12.03 -3.27 15.17
N SER A 33 -12.51 -4.09 16.11
CA SER A 33 -12.14 -3.94 17.53
C SER A 33 -10.68 -4.35 17.79
N GLU A 34 -10.15 -5.21 16.95
CA GLU A 34 -8.76 -5.66 17.04
C GLU A 34 -7.82 -4.78 16.24
N TRP A 35 -8.28 -4.28 15.10
CA TRP A 35 -7.46 -3.51 14.19
C TRP A 35 -8.32 -2.53 13.40
N ASP A 36 -8.27 -1.27 13.78
CA ASP A 36 -8.99 -0.18 13.11
C ASP A 36 -8.05 0.51 12.11
N TRP A 37 -8.04 0.01 10.88
CA TRP A 37 -7.19 0.53 9.82
C TRP A 37 -7.48 1.99 9.47
N VAL A 38 -8.78 2.35 9.45
CA VAL A 38 -9.18 3.71 9.10
C VAL A 38 -8.60 4.70 10.10
N ALA A 39 -8.75 4.43 11.39
CA ALA A 39 -8.19 5.28 12.45
C ALA A 39 -6.65 5.30 12.40
N GLN A 40 -6.03 4.15 12.14
CA GLN A 40 -4.58 4.04 12.09
C GLN A 40 -3.98 4.93 11.00
N VAL A 41 -4.49 4.84 9.78
CA VAL A 41 -3.92 5.63 8.67
C VAL A 41 -4.22 7.12 8.81
N GLU A 42 -5.39 7.48 9.33
CA GLU A 42 -5.71 8.88 9.57
C GLU A 42 -4.79 9.50 10.63
N ARG A 43 -4.39 8.73 11.62
CA ARG A 43 -3.56 9.20 12.73
C ARG A 43 -2.07 9.20 12.42
N HIS A 44 -1.58 8.19 11.70
CA HIS A 44 -0.15 7.92 11.61
C HIS A 44 0.44 8.00 10.20
N SER A 45 -0.36 8.04 9.16
CA SER A 45 0.13 7.98 7.78
C SER A 45 0.18 9.37 7.13
N LEU A 46 1.14 9.57 6.22
CA LEU A 46 1.11 10.70 5.31
C LEU A 46 -0.12 10.58 4.42
N GLY A 47 -0.36 9.38 3.94
CA GLY A 47 -1.49 9.06 3.10
C GLY A 47 -1.56 7.57 2.82
N TRP A 48 -2.48 7.20 1.96
CA TRP A 48 -2.67 5.82 1.52
C TRP A 48 -3.30 5.85 0.13
N VAL A 49 -3.21 4.71 -0.56
CA VAL A 49 -3.81 4.57 -1.89
C VAL A 49 -4.85 3.48 -1.83
N VAL A 50 -6.02 3.74 -2.40
CA VAL A 50 -7.08 2.74 -2.56
C VAL A 50 -7.27 2.47 -4.03
N ALA A 51 -7.27 1.19 -4.42
CA ALA A 51 -7.62 0.77 -5.76
C ALA A 51 -9.02 0.14 -5.75
N ARG A 52 -9.85 0.50 -6.71
CA ARG A 52 -11.15 -0.12 -6.91
C ARG A 52 -11.30 -0.55 -8.36
N VAL A 53 -11.93 -1.71 -8.55
CA VAL A 53 -12.28 -2.21 -9.87
C VAL A 53 -13.82 -2.29 -9.93
N ASP A 54 -14.41 -1.50 -10.81
CA ASP A 54 -15.87 -1.39 -10.92
C ASP A 54 -16.54 -1.12 -9.55
N GLY A 55 -15.91 -0.27 -8.75
CA GLY A 55 -16.38 0.11 -7.43
C GLY A 55 -16.01 -0.83 -6.29
N ALA A 56 -15.53 -2.04 -6.57
CA ALA A 56 -15.13 -2.99 -5.55
C ALA A 56 -13.69 -2.74 -5.08
N PHE A 57 -13.45 -2.84 -3.78
CA PHE A 57 -12.11 -2.68 -3.20
C PHE A 57 -11.17 -3.75 -3.77
N ALA A 58 -10.07 -3.30 -4.38
CA ALA A 58 -9.15 -4.19 -5.08
C ALA A 58 -7.70 -4.11 -4.58
N GLY A 59 -7.34 -3.09 -3.83
CA GLY A 59 -5.98 -2.96 -3.36
C GLY A 59 -5.76 -1.75 -2.46
N PHE A 60 -4.60 -1.76 -1.80
CA PHE A 60 -4.25 -0.76 -0.81
C PHE A 60 -2.74 -0.59 -0.69
N VAL A 61 -2.29 0.61 -0.39
CA VAL A 61 -0.91 0.91 -0.04
C VAL A 61 -0.94 1.95 1.08
N ASN A 62 -0.18 1.71 2.15
CA ASN A 62 -0.01 2.65 3.23
C ASN A 62 1.31 3.43 3.04
N VAL A 63 1.30 4.74 3.27
CA VAL A 63 2.49 5.57 3.16
C VAL A 63 2.73 6.27 4.49
N LEU A 64 3.78 5.86 5.20
CA LEU A 64 4.25 6.51 6.42
C LEU A 64 5.29 7.56 6.07
N TRP A 65 5.62 8.47 6.98
CA TRP A 65 6.66 9.47 6.73
C TRP A 65 7.27 10.00 8.03
N ASP A 66 8.40 10.70 7.90
CA ASP A 66 9.06 11.34 9.04
C ASP A 66 8.54 12.75 9.32
N GLY A 67 7.57 13.19 8.56
CA GLY A 67 7.02 14.54 8.65
C GLY A 67 7.78 15.56 7.79
N LEU A 68 8.76 15.14 7.01
CA LEU A 68 9.60 16.05 6.23
C LEU A 68 9.99 15.47 4.87
N VAL A 69 11.08 14.68 4.80
CA VAL A 69 11.66 14.28 3.50
C VAL A 69 11.58 12.79 3.19
N HIS A 70 11.41 11.93 4.18
CA HIS A 70 11.39 10.49 3.97
C HIS A 70 10.00 9.92 4.12
N ALA A 71 9.53 9.23 3.09
CA ALA A 71 8.29 8.45 3.11
C ALA A 71 8.62 6.96 3.01
N PHE A 72 7.72 6.11 3.53
CA PHE A 72 7.93 4.67 3.64
C PHE A 72 6.67 3.95 3.19
N LEU A 73 6.84 3.05 2.21
CA LEU A 73 5.76 2.23 1.67
C LEU A 73 5.54 1.02 2.57
N GLU A 74 4.29 0.80 2.99
CA GLU A 74 3.91 -0.33 3.83
C GLU A 74 2.58 -0.92 3.36
N ASP A 75 2.33 -2.17 3.75
CA ASP A 75 1.02 -2.80 3.58
C ASP A 75 0.52 -2.82 2.13
N VAL A 76 1.42 -3.06 1.19
CA VAL A 76 1.03 -3.16 -0.22
C VAL A 76 0.27 -4.46 -0.44
N MET A 77 -0.99 -4.37 -0.88
CA MET A 77 -1.81 -5.54 -1.11
C MET A 77 -2.72 -5.36 -2.34
N VAL A 78 -2.93 -6.44 -3.06
CA VAL A 78 -3.85 -6.49 -4.19
C VAL A 78 -4.75 -7.70 -4.00
N ASP A 79 -6.06 -7.51 -4.16
CA ASP A 79 -7.04 -8.59 -4.10
C ASP A 79 -6.66 -9.68 -5.13
N ALA A 80 -6.65 -10.94 -4.71
CA ALA A 80 -6.27 -12.06 -5.57
C ALA A 80 -7.07 -12.11 -6.87
N ALA A 81 -8.34 -11.72 -6.83
CA ALA A 81 -9.20 -11.69 -8.02
C ALA A 81 -8.76 -10.65 -9.06
N HIS A 82 -7.93 -9.70 -8.66
CA HIS A 82 -7.52 -8.57 -9.51
C HIS A 82 -6.01 -8.49 -9.75
N GLN A 83 -5.26 -9.53 -9.40
CA GLN A 83 -3.82 -9.58 -9.63
C GLN A 83 -3.49 -9.67 -11.13
N HIS A 84 -2.25 -9.34 -11.49
CA HIS A 84 -1.72 -9.39 -12.86
C HIS A 84 -2.41 -8.43 -13.84
N ARG A 85 -2.94 -7.31 -13.32
CA ARG A 85 -3.56 -6.24 -14.12
C ARG A 85 -2.79 -4.92 -14.03
N GLY A 86 -1.62 -4.92 -13.39
CA GLY A 86 -0.83 -3.71 -13.20
C GLY A 86 -1.33 -2.79 -12.09
N ILE A 87 -2.29 -3.22 -11.28
CA ILE A 87 -2.86 -2.41 -10.19
C ILE A 87 -1.81 -2.07 -9.15
N GLY A 88 -0.97 -3.05 -8.76
CA GLY A 88 0.09 -2.84 -7.78
C GLY A 88 1.06 -1.74 -8.19
N VAL A 89 1.54 -1.77 -9.41
CA VAL A 89 2.46 -0.74 -9.94
C VAL A 89 1.77 0.63 -9.96
N ARG A 90 0.53 0.69 -10.40
CA ARG A 90 -0.23 1.96 -10.44
C ARG A 90 -0.43 2.53 -9.05
N MET A 91 -0.70 1.68 -8.04
CA MET A 91 -0.83 2.12 -6.65
C MET A 91 0.48 2.66 -6.09
N VAL A 92 1.59 1.96 -6.36
CA VAL A 92 2.91 2.40 -5.90
C VAL A 92 3.28 3.75 -6.53
N HIS A 93 2.99 3.93 -7.81
CA HIS A 93 3.24 5.21 -8.48
C HIS A 93 2.35 6.33 -7.95
N ALA A 94 1.09 6.03 -7.61
CA ALA A 94 0.21 7.02 -6.96
C ALA A 94 0.75 7.40 -5.57
N ALA A 95 1.26 6.43 -4.81
CA ALA A 95 1.90 6.67 -3.52
C ALA A 95 3.14 7.55 -3.68
N ARG A 96 3.99 7.27 -4.67
CA ARG A 96 5.16 8.09 -5.01
C ARG A 96 4.73 9.53 -5.30
N ASP A 97 3.70 9.71 -6.10
CA ASP A 97 3.23 11.04 -6.49
C ASP A 97 2.65 11.79 -5.30
N GLY A 98 1.91 11.11 -4.43
CA GLY A 98 1.38 11.70 -3.19
C GLY A 98 2.49 12.14 -2.24
N ALA A 99 3.52 11.32 -2.07
CA ALA A 99 4.67 11.64 -1.23
C ALA A 99 5.45 12.83 -1.81
N ARG A 100 5.66 12.84 -3.13
CA ARG A 100 6.34 13.94 -3.82
C ARG A 100 5.57 15.26 -3.64
N ALA A 101 4.27 15.23 -3.80
CA ALA A 101 3.42 16.41 -3.64
C ALA A 101 3.46 16.96 -2.22
N ALA A 102 3.71 16.11 -1.22
CA ALA A 102 3.85 16.51 0.19
C ALA A 102 5.25 17.06 0.52
N GLY A 103 6.18 17.03 -0.44
CA GLY A 103 7.54 17.55 -0.26
C GLY A 103 8.58 16.49 0.08
N CYS A 104 8.22 15.21 0.11
CA CYS A 104 9.20 14.15 0.36
C CYS A 104 10.19 14.04 -0.81
N GLU A 105 11.44 13.75 -0.47
CA GLU A 105 12.52 13.58 -1.43
C GLU A 105 12.87 12.10 -1.66
N HIS A 106 12.46 11.22 -0.73
CA HIS A 106 12.78 9.79 -0.79
C HIS A 106 11.55 8.96 -0.42
N LEU A 107 11.31 7.90 -1.20
CA LEU A 107 10.30 6.90 -0.88
C LEU A 107 11.02 5.56 -0.69
N HIS A 108 10.91 4.99 0.51
CA HIS A 108 11.57 3.74 0.88
C HIS A 108 10.57 2.58 0.89
N VAL A 109 11.09 1.37 0.64
CA VAL A 109 10.31 0.15 0.79
C VAL A 109 11.21 -0.98 1.26
N GLY A 110 10.77 -1.74 2.26
CA GLY A 110 11.40 -2.98 2.66
C GLY A 110 10.59 -4.15 2.08
N PHE A 111 11.24 -5.13 1.48
CA PHE A 111 10.55 -6.26 0.85
C PHE A 111 11.40 -7.51 0.87
N GLU A 112 10.72 -8.67 0.79
CA GLU A 112 11.39 -9.96 0.66
C GLU A 112 11.98 -10.10 -0.75
N GLU A 113 13.08 -10.82 -0.85
CA GLU A 113 13.80 -10.98 -2.13
C GLU A 113 12.89 -11.48 -3.26
N ARG A 114 11.92 -12.34 -2.96
CA ARG A 114 10.97 -12.85 -3.98
C ARG A 114 10.15 -11.74 -4.64
N LEU A 115 10.09 -10.55 -4.03
CA LEU A 115 9.34 -9.40 -4.55
C LEU A 115 10.22 -8.39 -5.28
N ALA A 116 11.52 -8.69 -5.45
CA ALA A 116 12.45 -7.77 -6.09
C ALA A 116 12.05 -7.39 -7.51
N GLU A 117 11.56 -8.36 -8.29
CA GLU A 117 11.12 -8.09 -9.66
C GLU A 117 10.01 -7.04 -9.68
N PHE A 118 9.07 -7.11 -8.73
CA PHE A 118 8.00 -6.12 -8.63
C PHE A 118 8.55 -4.75 -8.24
N TYR A 119 9.29 -4.67 -7.14
CA TYR A 119 9.72 -3.36 -6.62
C TYR A 119 10.86 -2.73 -7.41
N ILE A 120 11.85 -3.52 -7.83
CA ILE A 120 13.00 -2.99 -8.56
C ILE A 120 12.69 -2.82 -10.03
N ASP A 121 12.25 -3.89 -10.69
CA ASP A 121 12.06 -3.88 -12.15
C ASP A 121 10.78 -3.16 -12.57
N ALA A 122 9.66 -3.47 -11.94
CA ALA A 122 8.38 -2.90 -12.35
C ALA A 122 8.13 -1.52 -11.75
N CYS A 123 8.40 -1.31 -10.45
CA CYS A 123 8.13 -0.04 -9.79
C CYS A 123 9.27 0.97 -9.87
N GLY A 124 10.49 0.53 -10.12
CA GLY A 124 11.64 1.42 -10.32
C GLY A 124 12.44 1.78 -9.07
N PHE A 125 12.31 1.03 -7.98
CA PHE A 125 13.13 1.25 -6.80
C PHE A 125 14.57 0.82 -7.03
N THR A 126 15.51 1.49 -6.39
CA THR A 126 16.91 1.09 -6.35
C THR A 126 17.12 0.19 -5.14
N ARG A 127 17.86 -0.90 -5.31
CA ARG A 127 18.12 -1.85 -4.22
C ARG A 127 19.01 -1.21 -3.15
N GLU A 128 18.58 -1.34 -1.88
CA GLU A 128 19.36 -0.93 -0.72
C GLU A 128 19.24 -2.03 0.35
N VAL A 129 20.19 -2.06 1.29
CA VAL A 129 20.14 -2.99 2.42
C VAL A 129 19.14 -2.47 3.45
N HIS A 130 18.25 -3.34 3.91
CA HIS A 130 17.23 -3.04 4.91
C HIS A 130 17.37 -4.03 6.07
N GLY A 131 17.30 -3.55 7.30
CA GLY A 131 17.34 -4.39 8.48
C GLY A 131 16.09 -4.24 9.33
N ARG A 132 15.77 -5.28 10.12
CA ARG A 132 14.63 -5.29 11.04
C ARG A 132 15.00 -6.02 12.32
N ILE A 133 14.63 -5.43 13.47
CA ILE A 133 14.73 -6.08 14.77
C ILE A 133 13.33 -6.30 15.29
N GLU A 134 13.01 -7.54 15.66
CA GLU A 134 11.73 -7.81 16.32
C GLU A 134 11.81 -7.34 17.77
N LEU A 135 10.76 -6.67 18.24
CA LEU A 135 10.72 -6.07 19.58
C LEU A 135 9.91 -6.91 20.58
#